data_52486aaac43ab632b6477ea77b6b7033
#
_entry.id   52486aaac43ab632b6477ea77b6b7033
#
_cell.length_a   1.000
_cell.length_b   1.000
_cell.length_c   1.000
_cell.angle_alpha   90.00
_cell.angle_beta   90.00
_cell.angle_gamma   90.00
#
_symmetry.space_group_name_H-M   'P 1'
#
loop_
_entity.id
_entity.type
_entity.pdbx_description
1 polymer ?
#
loop_
_entity_poly.entity_id
_entity_poly.type
_entity_poly.pdbx_seq_one_letter_code
_entity_poly.pdbx_strand_id
1 'polypeptide(L)'
;MGNKLLFICTGNYYRSRYAEIFFNDLALKRQLNWTSTSRGLVADEGHNVGPIALHVLKRLTLRGILHNENARFPLQLEEKDLLEADLIIALDRCDHQPMMTKQFPAWADRITYWDVPDLNIMDADGAFAAIEKNTHSLLEDISTAP
;
A
#
# COMPACT_ATOMS: atom_id res chain seq x y z
N MET A 1 -17.74 6.50 12.47
CA MET A 1 -16.79 6.76 11.40
C MET A 1 -15.73 5.69 11.33
N GLY A 2 -15.26 5.37 10.14
CA GLY A 2 -14.31 4.30 9.94
C GLY A 2 -12.86 4.72 10.19
N ASN A 3 -12.02 3.73 10.43
CA ASN A 3 -10.58 3.92 10.54
C ASN A 3 -9.94 3.90 9.16
N LYS A 4 -8.85 4.64 9.01
CA LYS A 4 -8.15 4.81 7.73
C LYS A 4 -6.72 4.32 7.80
N LEU A 5 -6.36 3.45 6.85
CA LEU A 5 -5.01 2.93 6.68
C LEU A 5 -4.41 3.54 5.42
N LEU A 6 -3.17 4.02 5.51
CA LEU A 6 -2.43 4.57 4.38
C LEU A 6 -1.24 3.68 4.08
N PHE A 7 -1.16 3.18 2.84
CA PHE A 7 0.03 2.48 2.34
C PHE A 7 0.87 3.41 1.50
N ILE A 8 2.19 3.35 1.67
CA ILE A 8 3.15 4.20 0.97
C ILE A 8 4.18 3.35 0.24
N CYS A 9 4.45 3.66 -1.02
CA CYS A 9 5.58 3.11 -1.74
C CYS A 9 6.24 4.21 -2.58
N THR A 10 7.11 3.84 -3.51
CA THR A 10 7.82 4.83 -4.33
C THR A 10 6.91 5.47 -5.35
N GLY A 11 6.41 4.68 -6.30
CA GLY A 11 5.66 5.21 -7.46
C GLY A 11 4.16 5.15 -7.35
N ASN A 12 3.61 4.54 -6.33
CA ASN A 12 2.18 4.30 -6.18
C ASN A 12 1.55 3.63 -7.41
N TYR A 13 2.25 2.67 -7.95
CA TYR A 13 1.89 2.00 -9.19
C TYR A 13 1.76 0.49 -9.00
N TYR A 14 2.51 -0.09 -8.06
CA TYR A 14 2.69 -1.53 -7.90
C TYR A 14 2.44 -1.98 -6.46
N ARG A 15 3.42 -1.86 -5.55
CA ARG A 15 3.34 -2.44 -4.19
C ARG A 15 2.18 -1.89 -3.36
N SER A 16 2.10 -0.57 -3.23
CA SER A 16 1.06 0.06 -2.40
C SER A 16 -0.32 -0.08 -3.00
N ARG A 17 -0.42 -0.15 -4.33
CA ARG A 17 -1.71 -0.34 -5.00
C ARG A 17 -2.27 -1.72 -4.72
N TYR A 18 -1.42 -2.75 -4.80
CA TYR A 18 -1.85 -4.10 -4.46
C TYR A 18 -2.27 -4.21 -3.00
N ALA A 19 -1.46 -3.65 -2.09
CA ALA A 19 -1.75 -3.66 -0.66
C ALA A 19 -3.10 -3.00 -0.37
N GLU A 20 -3.36 -1.85 -0.97
CA GLU A 20 -4.62 -1.12 -0.79
C GLU A 20 -5.82 -1.97 -1.21
N ILE A 21 -5.78 -2.52 -2.41
CA ILE A 21 -6.91 -3.26 -2.97
C ILE A 21 -7.13 -4.57 -2.23
N PHE A 22 -6.05 -5.29 -1.92
CA PHE A 22 -6.11 -6.54 -1.19
C PHE A 22 -6.68 -6.35 0.22
N PHE A 23 -6.19 -5.33 0.93
CA PHE A 23 -6.69 -4.99 2.26
C PHE A 23 -8.19 -4.66 2.22
N ASN A 24 -8.60 -3.80 1.30
CA ASN A 24 -10.00 -3.36 1.22
C ASN A 24 -10.94 -4.52 0.92
N ASP A 25 -10.53 -5.46 0.07
CA ASP A 25 -11.33 -6.64 -0.23
C ASP A 25 -11.56 -7.49 1.03
N LEU A 26 -10.50 -7.77 1.78
CA LEU A 26 -10.59 -8.57 2.99
C LEU A 26 -11.32 -7.85 4.12
N ALA A 27 -11.09 -6.56 4.28
CA ALA A 27 -11.77 -5.78 5.30
C ALA A 27 -13.28 -5.77 5.06
N LEU A 28 -13.68 -5.63 3.80
CA LEU A 28 -15.10 -5.68 3.43
C LEU A 28 -15.70 -7.06 3.73
N LYS A 29 -15.01 -8.12 3.35
CA LYS A 29 -15.49 -9.50 3.58
C LYS A 29 -15.59 -9.83 5.06
N ARG A 30 -14.72 -9.27 5.88
CA ARG A 30 -14.73 -9.46 7.34
C ARG A 30 -15.62 -8.45 8.06
N GLN A 31 -16.26 -7.55 7.34
CA GLN A 31 -17.14 -6.50 7.88
C GLN A 31 -16.40 -5.60 8.90
N LEU A 32 -15.14 -5.30 8.61
CA LEU A 32 -14.34 -4.40 9.45
C LEU A 32 -14.60 -2.95 9.05
N ASN A 33 -14.61 -2.07 10.03
CA ASN A 33 -14.80 -0.64 9.80
C ASN A 33 -13.47 0.05 9.50
N TRP A 34 -12.77 -0.49 8.51
CA TRP A 34 -11.48 0.02 8.03
C TRP A 34 -11.49 0.12 6.51
N THR A 35 -10.89 1.20 6.01
CA THR A 35 -10.60 1.34 4.58
C THR A 35 -9.15 1.77 4.41
N SER A 36 -8.56 1.41 3.28
CA SER A 36 -7.19 1.83 2.98
C SER A 36 -7.15 2.65 1.71
N THR A 37 -6.13 3.49 1.63
CA THR A 37 -5.72 4.20 0.42
C THR A 37 -4.20 4.09 0.29
N SER A 38 -3.64 4.58 -0.81
CA SER A 38 -2.20 4.52 -1.03
C SER A 38 -1.69 5.75 -1.74
N ARG A 39 -0.39 6.05 -1.52
CA ARG A 39 0.30 7.21 -2.11
C ARG A 39 1.74 6.83 -2.45
N GLY A 40 2.38 7.63 -3.29
CA GLY A 40 3.78 7.44 -3.65
C GLY A 40 4.64 8.61 -3.23
N LEU A 41 5.88 8.31 -2.89
CA LEU A 41 6.84 9.34 -2.51
C LEU A 41 7.41 10.09 -3.72
N VAL A 42 7.40 9.45 -4.91
CA VAL A 42 7.79 10.05 -6.19
C VAL A 42 6.82 9.56 -7.28
N ALA A 43 5.54 9.79 -7.08
CA ALA A 43 4.49 9.29 -7.98
C ALA A 43 4.54 9.95 -9.37
N ASP A 44 5.06 11.18 -9.48
CA ASP A 44 5.05 11.96 -10.71
C ASP A 44 6.23 11.70 -11.63
N GLU A 45 7.12 10.76 -11.32
CA GLU A 45 8.31 10.56 -12.14
C GLU A 45 8.06 9.86 -13.48
N GLY A 46 6.79 9.56 -13.80
CA GLY A 46 6.30 9.43 -15.15
C GLY A 46 6.83 8.31 -16.04
N HIS A 47 7.46 7.28 -15.48
CA HIS A 47 8.02 6.20 -16.29
C HIS A 47 7.10 4.98 -16.40
N ASN A 48 5.93 5.03 -15.79
CA ASN A 48 5.00 3.91 -15.76
C ASN A 48 3.94 4.04 -16.85
N VAL A 49 3.54 2.91 -17.42
CA VAL A 49 2.51 2.85 -18.46
C VAL A 49 1.16 2.57 -17.81
N GLY A 50 0.21 3.46 -18.07
CA GLY A 50 -1.15 3.31 -17.57
C GLY A 50 -1.27 3.63 -16.08
N PRO A 51 -2.48 3.43 -15.52
CA PRO A 51 -2.77 3.85 -14.15
C PRO A 51 -2.23 2.92 -13.07
N ILE A 52 -2.05 1.63 -13.39
CA ILE A 52 -1.65 0.62 -12.41
C ILE A 52 -0.88 -0.49 -13.12
N ALA A 53 0.05 -1.13 -12.42
CA ALA A 53 0.86 -2.20 -13.00
C ALA A 53 0.00 -3.40 -13.43
N LEU A 54 0.31 -3.96 -14.60
CA LEU A 54 -0.38 -5.16 -15.09
C LEU A 54 -0.21 -6.35 -14.15
N HIS A 55 0.93 -6.46 -13.49
CA HIS A 55 1.18 -7.51 -12.49
C HIS A 55 0.14 -7.48 -11.37
N VAL A 56 -0.25 -6.28 -10.95
CA VAL A 56 -1.26 -6.09 -9.90
C VAL A 56 -2.61 -6.63 -10.39
N LEU A 57 -3.03 -6.23 -11.59
CA LEU A 57 -4.30 -6.68 -12.15
C LEU A 57 -4.35 -8.20 -12.32
N LYS A 58 -3.27 -8.79 -12.80
CA LYS A 58 -3.18 -10.24 -12.96
C LYS A 58 -3.29 -10.97 -11.62
N ARG A 59 -2.61 -10.46 -10.59
CA ARG A 59 -2.66 -11.09 -9.26
C ARG A 59 -4.05 -10.99 -8.65
N LEU A 60 -4.71 -9.83 -8.79
CA LEU A 60 -6.08 -9.64 -8.30
C LEU A 60 -7.03 -10.63 -8.98
N THR A 61 -6.91 -10.79 -10.30
CA THR A 61 -7.72 -11.74 -11.05
C THR A 61 -7.47 -13.17 -10.55
N LEU A 62 -6.22 -13.54 -10.33
CA LEU A 62 -5.85 -14.85 -9.80
C LEU A 62 -6.49 -15.11 -8.43
N ARG A 63 -6.60 -14.08 -7.60
CA ARG A 63 -7.19 -14.17 -6.26
C ARG A 63 -8.71 -14.01 -6.26
N GLY A 64 -9.33 -13.80 -7.42
CA GLY A 64 -10.77 -13.60 -7.51
C GLY A 64 -11.26 -12.29 -6.93
N ILE A 65 -10.39 -11.28 -6.89
CA ILE A 65 -10.71 -9.97 -6.34
C ILE A 65 -11.16 -9.05 -7.48
N LEU A 66 -12.33 -8.44 -7.31
CA LEU A 66 -12.83 -7.47 -8.28
C LEU A 66 -11.95 -6.24 -8.31
N HIS A 67 -11.65 -5.78 -9.50
CA HIS A 67 -10.86 -4.57 -9.70
C HIS A 67 -11.37 -3.80 -10.90
N ASN A 68 -11.07 -2.52 -10.94
CA ASN A 68 -11.47 -1.64 -12.02
C ASN A 68 -10.29 -1.43 -12.98
N GLU A 69 -10.48 -1.79 -14.25
CA GLU A 69 -9.47 -1.57 -15.30
C GLU A 69 -9.19 -0.07 -15.50
N ASN A 70 -10.15 0.77 -15.16
CA ASN A 70 -10.01 2.23 -15.21
C ASN A 70 -9.60 2.79 -13.83
N ALA A 71 -8.75 2.06 -13.11
CA ALA A 71 -8.25 2.49 -11.82
C ALA A 71 -7.59 3.87 -11.92
N ARG A 72 -7.61 4.60 -10.81
CA ARG A 72 -6.97 5.91 -10.77
C ARG A 72 -5.46 5.83 -11.05
N PHE A 73 -4.89 6.94 -11.48
CA PHE A 73 -3.45 7.07 -11.64
C PHE A 73 -2.75 7.23 -10.29
N PRO A 74 -1.42 7.02 -10.24
CA PRO A 74 -0.66 7.23 -9.02
C PRO A 74 -0.87 8.63 -8.43
N LEU A 75 -0.86 8.70 -7.11
CA LEU A 75 -1.01 9.97 -6.38
C LEU A 75 0.19 10.21 -5.49
N GLN A 76 0.69 11.44 -5.51
CA GLN A 76 1.82 11.86 -4.69
C GLN A 76 1.40 12.01 -3.24
N LEU A 77 2.25 11.53 -2.33
CA LEU A 77 2.03 11.67 -0.89
C LEU A 77 2.13 13.14 -0.49
N GLU A 78 1.14 13.60 0.27
CA GLU A 78 1.11 14.94 0.86
C GLU A 78 0.90 14.82 2.36
N GLU A 79 1.25 15.86 3.10
CA GLU A 79 1.11 15.85 4.56
C GLU A 79 -0.33 15.59 5.01
N LYS A 80 -1.33 16.10 4.27
CA LYS A 80 -2.73 15.85 4.61
C LYS A 80 -3.08 14.36 4.65
N ASP A 81 -2.44 13.56 3.79
CA ASP A 81 -2.66 12.12 3.75
C ASP A 81 -2.18 11.47 5.05
N LEU A 82 -1.03 11.92 5.54
CA LEU A 82 -0.46 11.43 6.80
C LEU A 82 -1.33 11.84 8.00
N LEU A 83 -1.83 13.06 7.98
CA LEU A 83 -2.66 13.57 9.08
C LEU A 83 -4.01 12.87 9.16
N GLU A 84 -4.57 12.47 8.04
CA GLU A 84 -5.89 11.83 7.98
C GLU A 84 -5.87 10.34 8.32
N ALA A 85 -4.71 9.70 8.29
CA ALA A 85 -4.60 8.27 8.50
C ALA A 85 -4.52 7.90 9.97
N ASP A 86 -5.19 6.82 10.36
CA ASP A 86 -5.09 6.24 11.70
C ASP A 86 -3.90 5.31 11.81
N LEU A 87 -3.49 4.68 10.70
CA LEU A 87 -2.34 3.79 10.63
C LEU A 87 -1.65 4.03 9.29
N ILE A 88 -0.32 4.11 9.33
CA ILE A 88 0.49 4.38 8.15
C ILE A 88 1.53 3.28 7.99
N ILE A 89 1.57 2.65 6.81
CA ILE A 89 2.52 1.58 6.51
C ILE A 89 3.23 1.88 5.20
N ALA A 90 4.56 2.02 5.25
CA ALA A 90 5.39 2.09 4.07
C ALA A 90 5.87 0.66 3.73
N LEU A 91 5.84 0.31 2.45
CA LEU A 91 5.98 -1.06 2.00
C LEU A 91 7.38 -1.64 2.13
N ASP A 92 8.42 -0.80 2.21
CA ASP A 92 9.79 -1.30 2.37
C ASP A 92 10.65 -0.32 3.15
N ARG A 93 11.19 -0.80 4.26
CA ARG A 93 12.03 0.04 5.13
C ARG A 93 13.27 0.55 4.40
N CYS A 94 13.95 -0.32 3.65
CA CYS A 94 15.19 0.05 2.98
C CYS A 94 14.96 1.15 1.94
N ASP A 95 13.88 1.07 1.17
CA ASP A 95 13.56 2.07 0.15
C ASP A 95 12.95 3.33 0.76
N HIS A 96 12.01 3.17 1.68
CA HIS A 96 11.09 4.25 2.03
C HIS A 96 11.48 5.03 3.26
N GLN A 97 12.25 4.46 4.20
CA GLN A 97 12.68 5.20 5.38
C GLN A 97 13.59 6.38 5.01
N PRO A 98 14.60 6.21 4.12
CA PRO A 98 15.39 7.37 3.68
C PRO A 98 14.56 8.43 2.97
N MET A 99 13.60 8.02 2.14
CA MET A 99 12.75 8.96 1.42
C MET A 99 11.83 9.71 2.38
N MET A 100 11.25 9.03 3.36
CA MET A 100 10.44 9.65 4.39
C MET A 100 11.24 10.63 5.24
N THR A 101 12.48 10.26 5.59
CA THR A 101 13.36 11.14 6.38
C THR A 101 13.65 12.43 5.61
N LYS A 102 13.80 12.34 4.30
CA LYS A 102 14.07 13.50 3.46
C LYS A 102 12.83 14.38 3.24
N GLN A 103 11.70 13.76 2.94
CA GLN A 103 10.48 14.49 2.55
C GLN A 103 9.56 14.84 3.72
N PHE A 104 9.47 13.96 4.71
CA PHE A 104 8.57 14.11 5.85
C PHE A 104 9.28 13.70 7.15
N PRO A 105 10.34 14.45 7.54
CA PRO A 105 11.17 14.05 8.67
C PRO A 105 10.40 13.92 9.99
N ALA A 106 9.35 14.70 10.18
CA ALA A 106 8.54 14.61 11.41
C ALA A 106 7.75 13.30 11.49
N TRP A 107 7.61 12.60 10.39
CA TRP A 107 6.80 11.37 10.30
C TRP A 107 7.63 10.10 10.17
N ALA A 108 8.88 10.21 9.73
CA ALA A 108 9.70 9.05 9.36
C ALA A 108 9.81 7.99 10.47
N ASP A 109 9.88 8.41 11.73
CA ASP A 109 10.00 7.49 12.87
C ASP A 109 8.65 7.17 13.54
N ARG A 110 7.56 7.67 12.97
CA ARG A 110 6.21 7.52 13.55
C ARG A 110 5.33 6.55 12.78
N ILE A 111 5.84 5.97 11.70
CA ILE A 111 5.08 5.06 10.83
C ILE A 111 5.66 3.66 10.89
N THR A 112 4.88 2.70 10.42
CA THR A 112 5.30 1.30 10.33
C THR A 112 5.95 1.04 8.97
N TYR A 113 7.01 0.23 8.95
CA TYR A 113 7.66 -0.18 7.70
C TYR A 113 7.57 -1.70 7.57
N TRP A 114 7.14 -2.15 6.40
CA TRP A 114 7.23 -3.55 6.00
C TRP A 114 8.57 -3.78 5.27
N ASP A 115 8.81 -5.01 4.83
CA ASP A 115 10.02 -5.40 4.12
C ASP A 115 9.63 -6.08 2.79
N VAL A 116 9.03 -5.30 1.88
CA VAL A 116 8.62 -5.75 0.56
C VAL A 116 9.43 -4.95 -0.48
N PRO A 117 10.62 -5.46 -0.87
CA PRO A 117 11.49 -4.73 -1.80
C PRO A 117 10.91 -4.66 -3.21
N ASP A 118 11.48 -3.76 -4.01
CA ASP A 118 11.04 -3.54 -5.38
C ASP A 118 11.45 -4.70 -6.30
N LEU A 119 10.96 -4.67 -7.53
CA LEU A 119 11.13 -5.74 -8.54
C LEU A 119 12.58 -6.06 -8.85
N ASN A 120 13.50 -5.14 -8.67
CA ASN A 120 14.92 -5.38 -8.90
C ASN A 120 15.56 -6.31 -7.85
N ILE A 121 14.89 -6.55 -6.73
CA ILE A 121 15.39 -7.39 -5.65
C ILE A 121 14.52 -8.64 -5.47
N MET A 122 13.21 -8.48 -5.59
CA MET A 122 12.24 -9.55 -5.40
C MET A 122 11.28 -9.57 -6.58
N ASP A 123 10.94 -10.76 -7.10
CA ASP A 123 9.99 -10.84 -8.20
C ASP A 123 8.57 -10.43 -7.74
N ALA A 124 7.68 -10.22 -8.71
CA ALA A 124 6.33 -9.74 -8.43
C ALA A 124 5.55 -10.73 -7.55
N ASP A 125 5.64 -12.01 -7.83
CA ASP A 125 4.93 -13.03 -7.07
C ASP A 125 5.40 -13.08 -5.62
N GLY A 126 6.70 -12.96 -5.38
CA GLY A 126 7.26 -12.90 -4.04
C GLY A 126 6.80 -11.68 -3.28
N ALA A 127 6.80 -10.53 -3.94
CA ALA A 127 6.33 -9.28 -3.33
C ALA A 127 4.84 -9.36 -2.97
N PHE A 128 4.02 -9.86 -3.89
CA PHE A 128 2.58 -10.01 -3.62
C PHE A 128 2.32 -10.99 -2.48
N ALA A 129 3.04 -12.12 -2.45
CA ALA A 129 2.90 -13.09 -1.36
C ALA A 129 3.26 -12.47 -0.01
N ALA A 130 4.32 -11.65 0.04
CA ALA A 130 4.70 -10.94 1.25
C ALA A 130 3.63 -9.94 1.70
N ILE A 131 3.06 -9.20 0.75
CA ILE A 131 1.98 -8.26 1.04
C ILE A 131 0.76 -9.00 1.58
N GLU A 132 0.39 -10.12 0.95
CA GLU A 132 -0.74 -10.92 1.39
C GLU A 132 -0.54 -11.42 2.82
N LYS A 133 0.62 -11.97 3.11
CA LYS A 133 0.95 -12.47 4.45
C LYS A 133 0.90 -11.36 5.49
N ASN A 134 1.52 -10.22 5.20
CA ASN A 134 1.55 -9.09 6.12
C ASN A 134 0.15 -8.51 6.32
N THR A 135 -0.67 -8.49 5.28
CA THR A 135 -2.05 -8.00 5.36
C THR A 135 -2.90 -8.91 6.26
N HIS A 136 -2.76 -10.23 6.11
CA HIS A 136 -3.48 -11.15 6.98
C HIS A 136 -3.08 -10.96 8.46
N SER A 137 -1.79 -10.80 8.74
CA SER A 137 -1.31 -10.54 10.10
C SER A 137 -1.87 -9.24 10.65
N LEU A 138 -1.89 -8.20 9.82
CA LEU A 138 -2.43 -6.90 10.19
C LEU A 138 -3.93 -6.99 10.51
N LEU A 139 -4.69 -7.73 9.70
CA LEU A 139 -6.12 -7.89 9.91
C LEU A 139 -6.40 -8.65 11.21
N GLU A 140 -5.58 -9.64 11.57
CA GLU A 140 -5.70 -10.32 12.86
C GLU A 140 -5.49 -9.34 14.02
N ASP A 141 -4.46 -8.50 13.93
CA ASP A 141 -4.15 -7.51 14.96
C ASP A 141 -5.29 -6.49 15.11
N ILE A 142 -5.81 -6.01 13.99
CA ILE A 142 -6.93 -5.05 14.00
C ILE A 142 -8.19 -5.69 14.56
N SER A 143 -8.48 -6.94 14.18
CA SER A 143 -9.71 -7.63 14.58
C SER A 143 -9.73 -7.97 16.06
N THR A 144 -8.56 -8.17 16.69
CA THR A 144 -8.46 -8.52 18.10
C THR A 144 -8.25 -7.33 19.02
N ALA A 145 -8.04 -6.14 18.46
CA ALA A 145 -7.86 -4.91 19.25
C ALA A 145 -9.17 -4.56 19.95
N PRO A 146 -9.11 -4.17 21.24
CA PRO A 146 -10.31 -3.76 21.98
C PRO A 146 -10.90 -2.44 21.48
#